data_0df8e1d61c9699adbec1b1f0bd762910
#
_entry.id   0df8e1d61c9699adbec1b1f0bd762910
#
_cell.length_a   1.000
_cell.length_b   1.000
_cell.length_c   1.000
_cell.angle_alpha   90.00
_cell.angle_beta   90.00
_cell.angle_gamma   90.00
#
_symmetry.space_group_name_H-M   'P 1'
#
loop_
_entity.id
_entity.type
_entity.pdbx_description
1 polymer ?
#
loop_
_entity_poly.entity_id
_entity_poly.type
_entity_poly.pdbx_seq_one_letter_code
_entity_poly.pdbx_strand_id
1 'polypeptide(L)'
;MARRILMCGALAVTVFLSSPALGDRTARTAAASQVGAPAETVRAIAPPTHPLPAETASAGVTKFSFIAYGDTRGRQDGTALQYEHGLIVDSMLATIKRLDTTAAPVRFVLQSGDAVVNGGDARQWNRSFVDLINRLTTGAGVPYFLAPGNHDVTSSADLNAAARQNGLRNYLAATAQLIPADGATRRLAGYPTYAFGYGNTFVVALDSNIAGDDTQFNWIKAQLDGLDRARYTNVIAFFHHPVLSSGPHGGSTVEPATLAIRTRYEPLFRQHHVRMTLTGHEHFYEHWVERYQDATGPHRMDHIVTGGGGAPLYSYQGEPSTKDLIAAGRDSKVSFEHLVKPGPAPGDNPYHYVVLSVDGDNIQLEVIGVDWGRGFAPYRSAKLQLGDGGR
;
A
#
# COMPACT_ATOMS: atom_id res chain seq x y z
N MET A 1 62.74 2.18 13.32
CA MET A 1 63.44 3.31 12.65
C MET A 1 62.43 4.41 12.39
N ALA A 2 62.61 5.51 13.10
CA ALA A 2 61.75 6.69 13.00
C ALA A 2 62.17 7.60 11.86
N ARG A 3 61.25 8.27 11.19
CA ARG A 3 61.54 9.59 10.62
C ARG A 3 60.27 10.46 10.65
N ARG A 4 60.37 11.47 11.48
CA ARG A 4 59.57 12.70 11.51
C ARG A 4 60.02 13.60 10.39
N ILE A 5 59.15 14.33 9.72
CA ILE A 5 59.49 15.61 9.08
C ILE A 5 58.37 16.60 9.38
N LEU A 6 58.83 17.78 9.71
CA LEU A 6 58.32 18.95 10.35
C LEU A 6 57.49 19.87 9.44
N MET A 7 56.73 20.70 10.09
CA MET A 7 55.99 21.93 9.68
C MET A 7 56.77 22.90 8.82
N CYS A 8 55.99 23.71 8.04
CA CYS A 8 56.24 25.14 7.90
C CYS A 8 54.92 25.90 7.69
N GLY A 9 54.63 26.79 8.61
CA GLY A 9 53.53 27.74 8.52
C GLY A 9 53.96 29.00 7.74
N ALA A 10 53.01 29.65 7.13
CA ALA A 10 53.19 31.01 6.59
C ALA A 10 52.05 31.88 7.13
N LEU A 11 52.48 32.89 7.85
CA LEU A 11 51.65 33.98 8.39
C LEU A 11 51.53 35.05 7.31
N ALA A 12 50.33 35.47 6.94
CA ALA A 12 50.06 36.62 6.12
C ALA A 12 49.44 37.73 6.96
N VAL A 13 50.14 38.85 7.02
CA VAL A 13 49.76 40.08 7.71
C VAL A 13 48.85 40.89 6.80
N THR A 14 47.69 41.28 7.32
CA THR A 14 46.76 42.19 6.62
C THR A 14 46.93 43.62 7.14
N VAL A 15 47.28 44.55 6.27
CA VAL A 15 47.39 45.99 6.54
C VAL A 15 46.00 46.64 6.36
N PHE A 16 45.54 47.34 7.40
CA PHE A 16 44.39 48.22 7.36
C PHE A 16 44.77 49.56 6.73
N LEU A 17 44.04 50.00 5.73
CA LEU A 17 43.99 51.40 5.29
C LEU A 17 42.56 51.92 5.45
N SER A 18 42.44 52.94 6.31
CA SER A 18 41.21 53.71 6.56
C SER A 18 41.13 54.93 5.64
N SER A 19 39.93 55.27 5.14
CA SER A 19 39.35 56.61 4.97
C SER A 19 38.39 56.73 3.81
N PRO A 20 37.54 57.75 3.74
CA PRO A 20 36.57 58.26 4.68
C PRO A 20 35.13 58.29 4.10
N ALA A 21 34.20 58.63 4.93
CA ALA A 21 32.78 58.74 4.67
C ALA A 21 32.41 59.87 3.69
N LEU A 22 31.45 59.63 2.81
CA LEU A 22 30.62 60.67 2.18
C LEU A 22 29.27 60.11 1.73
N GLY A 23 28.21 60.68 2.19
CA GLY A 23 26.98 60.83 1.43
C GLY A 23 25.86 59.85 1.68
N ASP A 24 25.08 60.16 2.66
CA ASP A 24 23.68 59.75 2.86
C ASP A 24 22.86 59.89 1.56
N ARG A 25 22.37 58.76 1.04
CA ARG A 25 21.19 58.69 0.16
C ARG A 25 20.36 57.52 0.59
N THR A 26 19.35 57.79 1.38
CA THR A 26 18.21 56.93 1.68
C THR A 26 17.51 56.50 0.39
N ALA A 27 17.98 55.42 -0.21
CA ALA A 27 17.18 54.65 -1.17
C ALA A 27 16.31 53.67 -0.35
N ARG A 28 15.08 54.04 -0.05
CA ARG A 28 14.03 53.13 0.31
C ARG A 28 13.79 52.19 -0.87
N THR A 29 14.51 51.11 -0.93
CA THR A 29 14.07 49.92 -1.71
C THR A 29 12.86 49.36 -1.00
N ALA A 30 11.69 49.67 -1.55
CA ALA A 30 10.48 48.94 -1.25
C ALA A 30 10.77 47.44 -1.52
N ALA A 31 10.90 46.65 -0.46
CA ALA A 31 10.87 45.21 -0.58
C ALA A 31 9.47 44.88 -1.14
N ALA A 32 9.41 44.67 -2.45
CA ALA A 32 8.24 44.03 -3.04
C ALA A 32 8.12 42.68 -2.35
N SER A 33 7.14 42.52 -1.48
CA SER A 33 6.72 41.24 -0.99
C SER A 33 6.43 40.39 -2.22
N GLN A 34 7.33 39.46 -2.54
CA GLN A 34 7.01 38.39 -3.47
C GLN A 34 5.85 37.66 -2.83
N VAL A 35 4.65 37.93 -3.31
CA VAL A 35 3.50 37.07 -3.05
C VAL A 35 3.94 35.73 -3.64
N GLY A 36 4.37 34.81 -2.77
CA GLY A 36 4.77 33.48 -3.17
C GLY A 36 3.64 32.88 -3.98
N ALA A 37 3.97 32.19 -5.07
CA ALA A 37 2.98 31.45 -5.83
C ALA A 37 2.17 30.60 -4.83
N PRO A 38 0.84 30.51 -4.98
CA PRO A 38 0.02 29.69 -4.09
C PRO A 38 0.59 28.27 -4.02
N ALA A 39 0.63 27.72 -2.80
CA ALA A 39 1.14 26.36 -2.60
C ALA A 39 0.35 25.38 -3.48
N GLU A 40 1.06 24.50 -4.18
CA GLU A 40 0.45 23.48 -5.04
C GLU A 40 -0.45 22.58 -4.19
N THR A 41 -1.70 22.34 -4.63
CA THR A 41 -2.64 21.42 -4.01
C THR A 41 -2.70 20.11 -4.79
N VAL A 42 -3.05 19.03 -4.10
CA VAL A 42 -3.20 17.71 -4.72
C VAL A 42 -4.42 17.71 -5.63
N ARG A 43 -4.23 17.23 -6.86
CA ARG A 43 -5.31 16.94 -7.80
C ARG A 43 -5.99 15.62 -7.42
N ALA A 44 -7.31 15.58 -7.41
CA ALA A 44 -8.02 14.32 -7.27
C ALA A 44 -7.75 13.42 -8.47
N ILE A 45 -7.59 12.13 -8.21
CA ILE A 45 -7.63 11.09 -9.25
C ILE A 45 -9.05 11.11 -9.85
N ALA A 46 -9.14 11.10 -11.16
CA ALA A 46 -10.44 11.13 -11.84
C ALA A 46 -11.25 9.86 -11.52
N PRO A 47 -12.57 9.96 -11.35
CA PRO A 47 -13.41 8.80 -11.05
C PRO A 47 -13.40 7.80 -12.21
N PRO A 48 -13.63 6.51 -11.95
CA PRO A 48 -13.71 5.52 -13.00
C PRO A 48 -14.91 5.80 -13.92
N THR A 49 -14.72 5.59 -15.23
CA THR A 49 -15.82 5.73 -16.21
C THR A 49 -16.85 4.60 -16.11
N HIS A 50 -16.46 3.46 -15.48
CA HIS A 50 -17.36 2.35 -15.17
C HIS A 50 -17.31 2.07 -13.65
N PRO A 51 -17.97 2.87 -12.80
CA PRO A 51 -17.95 2.68 -11.35
C PRO A 51 -18.59 1.34 -10.97
N LEU A 52 -18.25 0.82 -9.80
CA LEU A 52 -18.96 -0.32 -9.24
C LEU A 52 -20.45 0.05 -9.08
N PRO A 53 -21.37 -0.85 -9.41
CA PRO A 53 -22.78 -0.65 -9.11
C PRO A 53 -22.99 -0.63 -7.58
N ALA A 54 -24.16 -0.16 -7.16
CA ALA A 54 -24.56 -0.27 -5.76
C ALA A 54 -24.41 -1.72 -5.27
N GLU A 55 -24.03 -1.91 -4.00
CA GLU A 55 -23.81 -3.24 -3.42
C GLU A 55 -24.99 -4.18 -3.74
N THR A 56 -26.23 -3.73 -3.55
CA THR A 56 -27.44 -4.52 -3.81
C THR A 56 -27.59 -4.93 -5.28
N ALA A 57 -27.17 -4.07 -6.21
CA ALA A 57 -27.28 -4.36 -7.64
C ALA A 57 -26.25 -5.39 -8.12
N SER A 58 -25.17 -5.62 -7.36
CA SER A 58 -24.17 -6.66 -7.65
C SER A 58 -24.41 -7.99 -6.92
N ALA A 59 -25.46 -8.13 -6.13
CA ALA A 59 -25.66 -9.26 -5.19
C ALA A 59 -25.57 -10.66 -5.84
N GLY A 60 -25.97 -10.80 -7.10
CA GLY A 60 -25.90 -12.08 -7.83
C GLY A 60 -24.57 -12.35 -8.55
N VAL A 61 -23.61 -11.44 -8.47
CA VAL A 61 -22.33 -11.59 -9.15
C VAL A 61 -21.41 -12.48 -8.31
N THR A 62 -21.01 -13.62 -8.84
CA THR A 62 -20.10 -14.56 -8.17
C THR A 62 -18.86 -14.88 -9.00
N LYS A 63 -18.75 -14.29 -10.22
CA LYS A 63 -17.62 -14.54 -11.12
C LYS A 63 -17.06 -13.24 -11.66
N PHE A 64 -15.82 -12.92 -11.26
CA PHE A 64 -15.09 -11.72 -11.67
C PHE A 64 -13.62 -11.82 -11.26
N SER A 65 -12.80 -10.87 -11.71
CA SER A 65 -11.44 -10.72 -11.25
C SER A 65 -11.21 -9.33 -10.66
N PHE A 66 -10.16 -9.21 -9.86
CA PHE A 66 -9.61 -7.93 -9.42
C PHE A 66 -8.09 -8.00 -9.37
N ILE A 67 -7.44 -6.85 -9.38
CA ILE A 67 -5.98 -6.72 -9.31
C ILE A 67 -5.61 -6.19 -7.92
N ALA A 68 -4.49 -6.67 -7.35
CA ALA A 68 -3.92 -6.09 -6.14
C ALA A 68 -2.41 -5.91 -6.27
N TYR A 69 -1.88 -4.83 -5.68
CA TYR A 69 -0.46 -4.49 -5.63
C TYR A 69 -0.21 -3.36 -4.62
N GLY A 70 1.05 -3.00 -4.37
CA GLY A 70 1.42 -1.88 -3.50
C GLY A 70 2.80 -1.35 -3.79
N ASP A 71 3.23 -0.32 -3.04
CA ASP A 71 4.59 0.19 -3.04
C ASP A 71 5.05 0.70 -4.41
N THR A 72 4.30 1.66 -4.93
CA THR A 72 4.52 2.23 -6.27
C THR A 72 5.47 3.43 -6.29
N ARG A 73 5.86 3.93 -5.14
CA ARG A 73 6.47 5.24 -4.87
C ARG A 73 7.75 5.59 -5.66
N GLY A 74 8.32 4.65 -6.41
CA GLY A 74 9.52 4.89 -7.23
C GLY A 74 10.81 4.96 -6.40
N ARG A 75 11.93 5.28 -7.08
CA ARG A 75 13.30 5.20 -6.52
C ARG A 75 13.85 6.52 -6.01
N GLN A 76 13.35 7.65 -6.54
CA GLN A 76 13.98 8.95 -6.43
C GLN A 76 13.28 9.86 -5.40
N ASP A 77 13.44 11.14 -5.55
CA ASP A 77 12.84 12.18 -4.72
C ASP A 77 11.30 12.27 -4.82
N GLY A 78 10.70 11.42 -5.66
CA GLY A 78 9.26 11.31 -5.81
C GLY A 78 8.61 12.36 -6.70
N THR A 79 9.38 13.26 -7.32
CA THR A 79 8.83 14.32 -8.19
C THR A 79 8.84 13.96 -9.67
N ALA A 80 9.57 12.92 -10.07
CA ALA A 80 9.55 12.38 -11.42
C ALA A 80 8.44 11.37 -11.59
N LEU A 81 8.03 11.10 -12.84
CA LEU A 81 7.11 10.01 -13.14
C LEU A 81 7.70 8.68 -12.66
N GLN A 82 6.88 7.87 -12.00
CA GLN A 82 7.27 6.55 -11.49
C GLN A 82 7.40 5.57 -12.66
N TYR A 83 8.63 5.36 -13.13
CA TYR A 83 8.87 4.59 -14.35
C TYR A 83 8.45 3.13 -14.21
N GLU A 84 8.88 2.46 -13.14
CA GLU A 84 8.54 1.05 -12.87
C GLU A 84 7.04 0.87 -12.68
N HIS A 85 6.41 1.78 -11.95
CA HIS A 85 4.96 1.80 -11.80
C HIS A 85 4.25 2.01 -13.16
N GLY A 86 4.82 2.84 -14.04
CA GLY A 86 4.31 3.01 -15.40
C GLY A 86 4.28 1.68 -16.18
N LEU A 87 5.33 0.86 -16.07
CA LEU A 87 5.36 -0.50 -16.68
C LEU A 87 4.32 -1.45 -16.06
N ILE A 88 4.14 -1.38 -14.74
CA ILE A 88 3.08 -2.13 -14.04
C ILE A 88 1.70 -1.72 -14.58
N VAL A 89 1.43 -0.43 -14.70
CA VAL A 89 0.15 0.08 -15.24
C VAL A 89 -0.06 -0.37 -16.68
N ASP A 90 0.97 -0.35 -17.54
CA ASP A 90 0.89 -0.87 -18.91
C ASP A 90 0.50 -2.36 -18.92
N SER A 91 1.10 -3.16 -18.05
CA SER A 91 0.79 -4.57 -17.88
C SER A 91 -0.64 -4.80 -17.37
N MET A 92 -1.06 -4.01 -16.40
CA MET A 92 -2.46 -4.08 -15.89
C MET A 92 -3.47 -3.76 -16.99
N LEU A 93 -3.23 -2.72 -17.79
CA LEU A 93 -4.10 -2.36 -18.91
C LEU A 93 -4.21 -3.51 -19.93
N ALA A 94 -3.11 -4.17 -20.27
CA ALA A 94 -3.11 -5.36 -21.12
C ALA A 94 -3.91 -6.51 -20.51
N THR A 95 -3.76 -6.75 -19.19
CA THR A 95 -4.48 -7.79 -18.46
C THR A 95 -5.98 -7.48 -18.36
N ILE A 96 -6.37 -6.24 -18.06
CA ILE A 96 -7.76 -5.79 -18.03
C ILE A 96 -8.40 -6.06 -19.40
N LYS A 97 -7.76 -5.60 -20.48
CA LYS A 97 -8.23 -5.84 -21.85
C LYS A 97 -8.36 -7.34 -22.18
N ARG A 98 -7.40 -8.15 -21.77
CA ARG A 98 -7.43 -9.61 -22.00
C ARG A 98 -8.57 -10.30 -21.26
N LEU A 99 -8.86 -9.87 -20.03
CA LEU A 99 -9.90 -10.49 -19.20
C LEU A 99 -11.29 -9.94 -19.48
N ASP A 100 -11.43 -8.79 -20.11
CA ASP A 100 -12.72 -8.15 -20.40
C ASP A 100 -13.65 -9.02 -21.26
N THR A 101 -13.09 -9.86 -22.15
CA THR A 101 -13.83 -10.79 -22.99
C THR A 101 -14.08 -12.15 -22.36
N THR A 102 -13.68 -12.35 -21.10
CA THR A 102 -13.83 -13.62 -20.36
C THR A 102 -15.05 -13.59 -19.45
N ALA A 103 -15.38 -14.74 -18.86
CA ALA A 103 -16.42 -14.83 -17.84
C ALA A 103 -16.06 -14.14 -16.51
N ALA A 104 -14.80 -13.77 -16.30
CA ALA A 104 -14.30 -13.15 -15.08
C ALA A 104 -13.50 -11.86 -15.37
N PRO A 105 -14.15 -10.80 -15.89
CA PRO A 105 -13.48 -9.52 -16.19
C PRO A 105 -12.99 -8.84 -14.91
N VAL A 106 -11.95 -8.02 -15.04
CA VAL A 106 -11.43 -7.21 -13.92
C VAL A 106 -12.47 -6.14 -13.56
N ARG A 107 -12.85 -6.07 -12.30
CA ARG A 107 -13.86 -5.15 -11.79
C ARG A 107 -13.32 -4.01 -10.95
N PHE A 108 -12.17 -4.20 -10.31
CA PHE A 108 -11.51 -3.14 -9.55
C PHE A 108 -10.02 -3.46 -9.34
N VAL A 109 -9.29 -2.46 -8.91
CA VAL A 109 -7.89 -2.55 -8.51
C VAL A 109 -7.77 -2.13 -7.05
N LEU A 110 -6.99 -2.87 -6.26
CA LEU A 110 -6.63 -2.55 -4.88
C LEU A 110 -5.14 -2.19 -4.82
N GLN A 111 -4.80 -1.08 -4.17
CA GLN A 111 -3.41 -0.72 -3.87
C GLN A 111 -3.21 -0.61 -2.37
N SER A 112 -2.25 -1.35 -1.84
CA SER A 112 -1.99 -1.48 -0.41
C SER A 112 -1.10 -0.38 0.20
N GLY A 113 -0.94 0.75 -0.48
CA GLY A 113 -0.23 1.91 0.06
C GLY A 113 1.13 2.19 -0.58
N ASP A 114 1.81 3.20 -0.05
CA ASP A 114 3.08 3.75 -0.54
C ASP A 114 2.99 4.17 -2.01
N ALA A 115 1.96 4.98 -2.29
CA ALA A 115 1.70 5.57 -3.60
C ALA A 115 2.78 6.57 -4.00
N VAL A 116 3.30 7.35 -3.05
CA VAL A 116 4.32 8.39 -3.24
C VAL A 116 5.42 8.29 -2.17
N VAL A 117 6.57 8.92 -2.42
CA VAL A 117 7.71 8.89 -1.47
C VAL A 117 7.43 9.73 -0.23
N ASN A 118 6.72 10.85 -0.39
CA ASN A 118 6.34 11.76 0.69
C ASN A 118 4.93 12.30 0.43
N GLY A 119 3.95 11.73 1.11
CA GLY A 119 2.55 12.12 0.98
C GLY A 119 2.25 13.57 1.38
N GLY A 120 3.13 14.19 2.19
CA GLY A 120 3.04 15.60 2.53
C GLY A 120 3.36 16.56 1.37
N ASP A 121 3.96 16.10 0.29
CA ASP A 121 4.33 16.91 -0.88
C ASP A 121 3.32 16.71 -2.04
N ALA A 122 2.46 17.71 -2.26
CA ALA A 122 1.45 17.68 -3.31
C ALA A 122 2.04 17.47 -4.73
N ARG A 123 3.28 17.89 -4.98
CA ARG A 123 3.94 17.73 -6.28
C ARG A 123 4.16 16.26 -6.60
N GLN A 124 4.48 15.44 -5.59
CA GLN A 124 4.68 14.00 -5.80
C GLN A 124 3.39 13.32 -6.24
N TRP A 125 2.28 13.62 -5.57
CA TRP A 125 0.96 13.15 -6.01
C TRP A 125 0.68 13.54 -7.45
N ASN A 126 0.79 14.83 -7.76
CA ASN A 126 0.38 15.39 -9.05
C ASN A 126 1.25 14.93 -10.22
N ARG A 127 2.57 14.78 -10.02
CA ARG A 127 3.54 14.55 -11.09
C ARG A 127 3.92 13.10 -11.27
N SER A 128 3.95 12.34 -10.16
CA SER A 128 4.44 10.97 -10.22
C SER A 128 3.33 9.93 -10.22
N PHE A 129 2.14 10.21 -9.67
CA PHE A 129 1.13 9.20 -9.37
C PHE A 129 -0.22 9.43 -10.08
N VAL A 130 -0.87 10.59 -9.89
CA VAL A 130 -2.27 10.84 -10.32
C VAL A 130 -2.48 10.50 -11.80
N ASP A 131 -1.58 10.92 -12.68
CA ASP A 131 -1.75 10.72 -14.13
C ASP A 131 -1.60 9.23 -14.53
N LEU A 132 -0.79 8.45 -13.81
CA LEU A 132 -0.70 7.00 -14.01
C LEU A 132 -2.01 6.31 -13.64
N ILE A 133 -2.61 6.67 -12.51
CA ILE A 133 -3.85 6.05 -12.07
C ILE A 133 -5.03 6.46 -12.95
N ASN A 134 -5.05 7.69 -13.47
CA ASN A 134 -6.07 8.13 -14.43
C ASN A 134 -6.11 7.24 -15.69
N ARG A 135 -5.00 6.58 -16.06
CA ARG A 135 -5.01 5.61 -17.17
C ARG A 135 -5.85 4.37 -16.85
N LEU A 136 -5.93 3.97 -15.58
CA LEU A 136 -6.79 2.88 -15.12
C LEU A 136 -8.24 3.34 -14.96
N THR A 137 -8.47 4.47 -14.30
CA THR A 137 -9.82 4.93 -13.94
C THR A 137 -10.58 5.49 -15.14
N THR A 138 -9.96 6.32 -15.96
CA THR A 138 -10.61 6.91 -17.16
C THR A 138 -10.26 6.17 -18.44
N GLY A 139 -9.04 5.67 -18.58
CA GLY A 139 -8.61 4.95 -19.78
C GLY A 139 -9.20 3.56 -19.89
N ALA A 140 -9.08 2.72 -18.86
CA ALA A 140 -9.69 1.39 -18.78
C ALA A 140 -11.07 1.41 -18.10
N GLY A 141 -11.43 2.49 -17.43
CA GLY A 141 -12.72 2.64 -16.77
C GLY A 141 -12.84 1.88 -15.43
N VAL A 142 -11.76 1.32 -14.91
CA VAL A 142 -11.80 0.39 -13.77
C VAL A 142 -11.70 1.15 -12.44
N PRO A 143 -12.59 0.90 -11.46
CA PRO A 143 -12.48 1.41 -10.09
C PRO A 143 -11.15 1.09 -9.45
N TYR A 144 -10.61 2.06 -8.73
CA TYR A 144 -9.32 1.98 -8.06
C TYR A 144 -9.47 2.37 -6.59
N PHE A 145 -9.01 1.51 -5.70
CA PHE A 145 -9.10 1.69 -4.26
C PHE A 145 -7.71 1.65 -3.64
N LEU A 146 -7.40 2.65 -2.81
CA LEU A 146 -6.10 2.83 -2.19
C LEU A 146 -6.24 2.77 -0.67
N ALA A 147 -5.43 1.96 0.01
CA ALA A 147 -5.17 2.06 1.43
C ALA A 147 -3.88 2.88 1.66
N PRO A 148 -3.76 3.68 2.74
CA PRO A 148 -2.57 4.50 2.93
C PRO A 148 -1.37 3.68 3.44
N GLY A 149 -0.19 3.90 2.85
CA GLY A 149 1.09 3.45 3.37
C GLY A 149 1.76 4.48 4.29
N ASN A 150 2.89 4.13 4.91
CA ASN A 150 3.61 5.01 5.82
C ASN A 150 4.33 6.17 5.10
N HIS A 151 4.56 6.06 3.81
CA HIS A 151 5.04 7.15 2.97
C HIS A 151 3.91 8.10 2.55
N ASP A 152 2.69 7.62 2.41
CA ASP A 152 1.51 8.44 2.08
C ASP A 152 1.02 9.22 3.28
N VAL A 153 0.88 8.53 4.42
CA VAL A 153 0.39 9.08 5.69
C VAL A 153 1.30 8.60 6.81
N THR A 154 2.15 9.48 7.29
CA THR A 154 3.16 9.14 8.30
C THR A 154 2.59 8.38 9.49
N SER A 155 3.19 7.25 9.85
CA SER A 155 2.86 6.50 11.05
C SER A 155 3.10 7.35 12.29
N SER A 156 2.10 7.47 13.15
CA SER A 156 2.19 8.22 14.40
C SER A 156 1.17 7.73 15.41
N ALA A 157 1.59 7.56 16.66
CA ALA A 157 0.67 7.34 17.78
C ALA A 157 -0.19 8.59 18.09
N ASP A 158 0.34 9.79 17.80
CA ASP A 158 -0.41 11.04 17.83
C ASP A 158 -1.09 11.29 16.48
N LEU A 159 -2.39 11.07 16.43
CA LEU A 159 -3.21 11.29 15.24
C LEU A 159 -3.20 12.74 14.76
N ASN A 160 -2.88 13.70 15.64
CA ASN A 160 -2.81 15.13 15.33
C ASN A 160 -1.41 15.61 14.95
N ALA A 161 -0.42 14.72 14.91
CA ALA A 161 0.93 15.09 14.47
C ALA A 161 0.89 15.77 13.09
N ALA A 162 1.56 16.91 12.96
CA ALA A 162 1.47 17.77 11.78
C ALA A 162 1.87 17.03 10.48
N ALA A 163 2.91 16.19 10.53
CA ALA A 163 3.35 15.40 9.38
C ALA A 163 2.26 14.42 8.92
N ARG A 164 1.62 13.71 9.88
CA ARG A 164 0.52 12.81 9.60
C ARG A 164 -0.68 13.56 9.00
N GLN A 165 -1.10 14.66 9.63
CA GLN A 165 -2.24 15.45 9.16
C GLN A 165 -2.02 16.04 7.76
N ASN A 166 -0.79 16.39 7.44
CA ASN A 166 -0.44 16.88 6.10
C ASN A 166 -0.55 15.76 5.05
N GLY A 167 0.05 14.59 5.30
CA GLY A 167 -0.07 13.42 4.43
C GLY A 167 -1.52 12.97 4.26
N LEU A 168 -2.27 12.86 5.37
CA LEU A 168 -3.68 12.46 5.37
C LEU A 168 -4.55 13.40 4.52
N ARG A 169 -4.37 14.72 4.66
CA ARG A 169 -5.09 15.71 3.85
C ARG A 169 -4.83 15.52 2.36
N ASN A 170 -3.58 15.31 1.97
CA ASN A 170 -3.19 15.11 0.58
C ASN A 170 -3.71 13.76 0.04
N TYR A 171 -3.60 12.69 0.83
CA TYR A 171 -4.16 11.39 0.50
C TYR A 171 -5.68 11.47 0.26
N LEU A 172 -6.42 12.10 1.19
CA LEU A 172 -7.86 12.26 1.06
C LEU A 172 -8.25 13.14 -0.15
N ALA A 173 -7.44 14.14 -0.48
CA ALA A 173 -7.64 14.95 -1.68
C ALA A 173 -7.42 14.12 -2.96
N ALA A 174 -6.36 13.31 -3.02
CA ALA A 174 -6.08 12.43 -4.16
C ALA A 174 -7.18 11.39 -4.37
N THR A 175 -7.70 10.81 -3.28
CA THR A 175 -8.68 9.70 -3.33
C THR A 175 -10.14 10.14 -3.23
N ALA A 176 -10.42 11.43 -3.20
CA ALA A 176 -11.75 12.00 -2.93
C ALA A 176 -12.88 11.44 -3.81
N GLN A 177 -12.57 11.01 -5.03
CA GLN A 177 -13.54 10.47 -5.99
C GLN A 177 -13.47 8.94 -6.15
N LEU A 178 -12.62 8.28 -5.36
CA LEU A 178 -12.37 6.83 -5.46
C LEU A 178 -12.97 6.04 -4.31
N ILE A 179 -13.03 6.65 -3.12
CA ILE A 179 -13.51 6.00 -1.89
C ILE A 179 -14.88 6.56 -1.51
N PRO A 180 -15.68 5.86 -0.69
CA PRO A 180 -16.97 6.36 -0.25
C PRO A 180 -16.88 7.77 0.35
N ALA A 181 -17.94 8.55 0.27
CA ALA A 181 -18.01 9.88 0.87
C ALA A 181 -17.77 9.83 2.38
N ASP A 182 -17.16 10.89 2.93
CA ASP A 182 -16.84 10.95 4.34
C ASP A 182 -18.10 10.78 5.23
N GLY A 183 -18.03 9.89 6.22
CA GLY A 183 -19.16 9.56 7.09
C GLY A 183 -20.28 8.74 6.43
N ALA A 184 -20.11 8.28 5.18
CA ALA A 184 -21.03 7.30 4.60
C ALA A 184 -20.97 5.98 5.39
N THR A 185 -22.00 5.14 5.30
CA THR A 185 -22.10 3.86 6.03
C THR A 185 -20.86 2.97 5.87
N ARG A 186 -20.21 3.05 4.71
CA ARG A 186 -19.01 2.27 4.36
C ARG A 186 -17.71 3.07 4.50
N ARG A 187 -17.70 4.19 5.25
CA ARG A 187 -16.49 4.94 5.55
C ARG A 187 -16.51 5.52 6.96
N LEU A 188 -15.43 5.30 7.69
CA LEU A 188 -15.23 5.92 9.00
C LEU A 188 -14.99 7.43 8.83
N ALA A 189 -15.82 8.26 9.47
CA ALA A 189 -15.75 9.72 9.33
C ALA A 189 -14.39 10.27 9.78
N GLY A 190 -13.76 11.08 8.94
CA GLY A 190 -12.45 11.69 9.20
C GLY A 190 -11.25 10.76 9.00
N TYR A 191 -11.48 9.49 8.63
CA TYR A 191 -10.43 8.49 8.43
C TYR A 191 -10.30 8.06 6.95
N PRO A 192 -9.15 7.52 6.55
CA PRO A 192 -8.97 6.89 5.24
C PRO A 192 -9.47 5.43 5.23
N THR A 193 -10.17 5.02 6.28
CA THR A 193 -10.67 3.65 6.51
C THR A 193 -12.07 3.51 5.94
N TYR A 194 -12.28 2.49 5.09
CA TYR A 194 -13.55 2.25 4.43
C TYR A 194 -13.75 0.77 4.08
N ALA A 195 -14.95 0.44 3.62
CA ALA A 195 -15.28 -0.88 3.12
C ALA A 195 -16.19 -0.76 1.89
N PHE A 196 -16.32 -1.84 1.14
CA PHE A 196 -17.30 -1.95 0.06
C PHE A 196 -17.58 -3.40 -0.25
N GLY A 197 -18.75 -3.65 -0.86
CA GLY A 197 -19.14 -4.97 -1.33
C GLY A 197 -19.30 -4.99 -2.86
N TYR A 198 -18.81 -6.05 -3.50
CA TYR A 198 -19.11 -6.35 -4.90
C TYR A 198 -19.35 -7.84 -5.07
N GLY A 199 -20.52 -8.18 -5.63
CA GLY A 199 -20.91 -9.58 -5.75
C GLY A 199 -20.98 -10.28 -4.41
N ASN A 200 -20.33 -11.43 -4.33
CA ASN A 200 -20.16 -12.23 -3.10
C ASN A 200 -18.90 -11.88 -2.29
N THR A 201 -18.25 -10.77 -2.60
CA THR A 201 -17.00 -10.37 -1.94
C THR A 201 -17.18 -9.05 -1.20
N PHE A 202 -16.76 -9.02 0.06
CA PHE A 202 -16.67 -7.84 0.90
C PHE A 202 -15.21 -7.47 1.15
N VAL A 203 -14.88 -6.20 0.98
CA VAL A 203 -13.51 -5.69 1.07
C VAL A 203 -13.43 -4.62 2.14
N VAL A 204 -12.46 -4.73 3.04
CA VAL A 204 -12.15 -3.74 4.08
C VAL A 204 -10.78 -3.13 3.82
N ALA A 205 -10.73 -1.80 3.75
CA ALA A 205 -9.50 -1.00 3.72
C ALA A 205 -9.25 -0.38 5.08
N LEU A 206 -8.07 -0.55 5.65
CA LEU A 206 -7.71 0.09 6.92
C LEU A 206 -6.38 0.83 6.82
N ASP A 207 -6.23 1.86 7.64
CA ASP A 207 -4.97 2.56 7.84
C ASP A 207 -4.12 1.83 8.89
N SER A 208 -3.20 0.99 8.43
CA SER A 208 -2.33 0.24 9.32
C SER A 208 -1.28 1.10 10.05
N ASN A 209 -1.07 2.36 9.62
CA ASN A 209 -0.20 3.30 10.33
C ASN A 209 -0.74 3.65 11.72
N ILE A 210 -2.04 3.44 11.94
CA ILE A 210 -2.74 3.68 13.20
C ILE A 210 -3.45 2.41 13.69
N ALA A 211 -2.90 1.24 13.45
CA ALA A 211 -3.51 -0.03 13.86
C ALA A 211 -3.78 -0.12 15.38
N GLY A 212 -3.14 0.72 16.18
CA GLY A 212 -3.43 0.86 17.61
C GLY A 212 -4.69 1.67 17.96
N ASP A 213 -5.30 2.38 16.99
CA ASP A 213 -6.45 3.26 17.22
C ASP A 213 -7.74 2.47 17.47
N ASP A 214 -8.40 2.73 18.61
CA ASP A 214 -9.62 2.05 19.01
C ASP A 214 -10.84 2.45 18.16
N THR A 215 -10.88 3.67 17.68
CA THR A 215 -11.99 4.15 16.85
C THR A 215 -12.02 3.38 15.53
N GLN A 216 -10.87 3.26 14.87
CA GLN A 216 -10.74 2.47 13.66
C GLN A 216 -11.05 0.99 13.89
N PHE A 217 -10.47 0.41 14.94
CA PHE A 217 -10.68 -1.00 15.27
C PHE A 217 -12.16 -1.32 15.51
N ASN A 218 -12.84 -0.53 16.33
CA ASN A 218 -14.25 -0.74 16.66
C ASN A 218 -15.16 -0.56 15.44
N TRP A 219 -14.84 0.39 14.55
CA TRP A 219 -15.59 0.56 13.32
C TRP A 219 -15.44 -0.66 12.39
N ILE A 220 -14.22 -1.16 12.19
CA ILE A 220 -13.98 -2.35 11.37
C ILE A 220 -14.69 -3.57 11.97
N LYS A 221 -14.58 -3.77 13.29
CA LYS A 221 -15.30 -4.83 13.98
C LYS A 221 -16.80 -4.74 13.73
N ALA A 222 -17.40 -3.56 13.84
CA ALA A 222 -18.82 -3.34 13.57
C ALA A 222 -19.21 -3.64 12.11
N GLN A 223 -18.35 -3.31 11.12
CA GLN A 223 -18.58 -3.67 9.73
C GLN A 223 -18.59 -5.21 9.53
N LEU A 224 -17.70 -5.91 10.20
CA LEU A 224 -17.60 -7.38 10.12
C LEU A 224 -18.71 -8.09 10.91
N ASP A 225 -19.05 -7.61 12.12
CA ASP A 225 -20.15 -8.14 12.95
C ASP A 225 -21.50 -8.04 12.24
N GLY A 226 -21.74 -6.94 11.52
CA GLY A 226 -22.99 -6.70 10.78
C GLY A 226 -23.03 -7.28 9.37
N LEU A 227 -22.02 -8.08 8.96
CA LEU A 227 -21.92 -8.54 7.59
C LEU A 227 -22.86 -9.73 7.31
N ASP A 228 -23.66 -9.61 6.25
CA ASP A 228 -24.45 -10.72 5.73
C ASP A 228 -23.53 -11.77 5.09
N ARG A 229 -23.22 -12.83 5.86
CA ARG A 229 -22.32 -13.92 5.43
C ARG A 229 -22.97 -14.88 4.43
N ALA A 230 -24.29 -14.88 4.29
CA ALA A 230 -24.95 -15.63 3.23
C ALA A 230 -24.69 -15.02 1.86
N ARG A 231 -24.52 -13.69 1.83
CA ARG A 231 -24.18 -12.96 0.62
C ARG A 231 -22.66 -12.90 0.40
N TYR A 232 -21.93 -12.45 1.43
CA TYR A 232 -20.48 -12.21 1.34
C TYR A 232 -19.71 -13.42 1.84
N THR A 233 -19.55 -14.41 0.97
CA THR A 233 -18.79 -15.63 1.28
C THR A 233 -17.28 -15.37 1.30
N ASN A 234 -16.83 -14.36 0.54
CA ASN A 234 -15.45 -13.92 0.52
C ASN A 234 -15.30 -12.58 1.27
N VAL A 235 -14.47 -12.55 2.30
CA VAL A 235 -14.09 -11.34 3.03
C VAL A 235 -12.59 -11.12 2.89
N ILE A 236 -12.21 -9.93 2.45
CA ILE A 236 -10.82 -9.55 2.15
C ILE A 236 -10.50 -8.29 2.93
N ALA A 237 -9.34 -8.24 3.57
CA ALA A 237 -8.79 -7.02 4.14
C ALA A 237 -7.55 -6.58 3.34
N PHE A 238 -7.44 -5.31 3.00
CA PHE A 238 -6.21 -4.78 2.40
C PHE A 238 -5.71 -3.54 3.14
N PHE A 239 -4.41 -3.48 3.34
CA PHE A 239 -3.73 -2.46 4.13
C PHE A 239 -2.22 -2.56 3.89
N HIS A 240 -1.43 -1.66 4.49
CA HIS A 240 -0.01 -1.56 4.13
C HIS A 240 0.90 -2.51 4.90
N HIS A 241 0.97 -2.45 6.23
CA HIS A 241 1.93 -3.22 7.04
C HIS A 241 1.49 -4.69 7.16
N PRO A 242 2.32 -5.67 6.74
CA PRO A 242 1.91 -7.07 6.68
C PRO A 242 1.78 -7.70 8.07
N VAL A 243 0.93 -8.73 8.19
CA VAL A 243 0.83 -9.58 9.39
C VAL A 243 2.13 -10.37 9.57
N LEU A 244 2.61 -10.96 8.50
CA LEU A 244 3.82 -11.79 8.45
C LEU A 244 4.74 -11.25 7.36
N SER A 245 6.05 -11.25 7.63
CA SER A 245 7.06 -10.87 6.65
C SER A 245 8.39 -11.54 6.93
N SER A 246 9.12 -11.82 5.85
CA SER A 246 10.52 -12.25 5.84
C SER A 246 11.47 -11.17 5.30
N GLY A 247 10.99 -9.95 5.11
CA GLY A 247 11.73 -8.81 4.61
C GLY A 247 12.41 -7.96 5.68
N PRO A 248 12.97 -6.81 5.29
CA PRO A 248 13.69 -5.92 6.21
C PRO A 248 12.87 -5.44 7.40
N HIS A 249 11.56 -5.20 7.21
CA HIS A 249 10.66 -4.67 8.26
C HIS A 249 10.01 -5.77 9.09
N GLY A 250 10.10 -7.02 8.65
CA GLY A 250 9.72 -8.22 9.41
C GLY A 250 10.89 -8.87 10.17
N GLY A 251 12.07 -8.22 10.21
CA GLY A 251 13.32 -8.73 10.77
C GLY A 251 13.33 -8.96 12.27
N SER A 252 14.46 -8.66 12.95
CA SER A 252 14.64 -8.90 14.39
C SER A 252 13.76 -8.03 15.29
N THR A 253 13.30 -6.91 14.80
CA THR A 253 12.40 -5.99 15.51
C THR A 253 11.12 -5.80 14.70
N VAL A 254 10.00 -6.20 15.29
CA VAL A 254 8.68 -5.99 14.67
C VAL A 254 8.27 -4.53 14.85
N GLU A 255 7.91 -3.87 13.77
CA GLU A 255 7.43 -2.50 13.81
C GLU A 255 6.12 -2.38 14.60
N PRO A 256 5.88 -1.25 15.32
CA PRO A 256 4.68 -1.06 16.13
C PRO A 256 3.37 -1.25 15.34
N ALA A 257 3.33 -0.82 14.09
CA ALA A 257 2.17 -1.00 13.21
C ALA A 257 1.90 -2.48 12.93
N THR A 258 2.93 -3.24 12.53
CA THR A 258 2.84 -4.70 12.31
C THR A 258 2.46 -5.42 13.60
N LEU A 259 3.04 -5.04 14.73
CA LEU A 259 2.69 -5.65 16.03
C LEU A 259 1.22 -5.41 16.39
N ALA A 260 0.70 -4.20 16.16
CA ALA A 260 -0.70 -3.88 16.41
C ALA A 260 -1.64 -4.66 15.45
N ILE A 261 -1.27 -4.84 14.19
CA ILE A 261 -2.00 -5.70 13.25
C ILE A 261 -2.05 -7.16 13.78
N ARG A 262 -0.91 -7.73 14.18
CA ARG A 262 -0.83 -9.10 14.71
C ARG A 262 -1.66 -9.31 15.97
N THR A 263 -1.66 -8.33 16.87
CA THR A 263 -2.27 -8.49 18.19
C THR A 263 -3.76 -8.13 18.23
N ARG A 264 -4.22 -7.27 17.33
CA ARG A 264 -5.60 -6.76 17.33
C ARG A 264 -6.43 -7.25 16.15
N TYR A 265 -5.91 -7.08 14.94
CA TYR A 265 -6.69 -7.34 13.72
C TYR A 265 -6.64 -8.79 13.27
N GLU A 266 -5.49 -9.45 13.38
CA GLU A 266 -5.39 -10.84 12.96
C GLU A 266 -6.33 -11.78 13.76
N PRO A 267 -6.48 -11.67 15.11
CA PRO A 267 -7.50 -12.42 15.84
C PRO A 267 -8.94 -12.05 15.43
N LEU A 268 -9.20 -10.77 15.14
CA LEU A 268 -10.51 -10.33 14.62
C LEU A 268 -10.79 -10.93 13.24
N PHE A 269 -9.77 -10.98 12.37
CA PHE A 269 -9.91 -11.57 11.04
C PHE A 269 -10.20 -13.07 11.10
N ARG A 270 -9.56 -13.82 12.02
CA ARG A 270 -9.92 -15.22 12.29
C ARG A 270 -11.37 -15.35 12.75
N GLN A 271 -11.78 -14.56 13.73
CA GLN A 271 -13.15 -14.58 14.26
C GLN A 271 -14.20 -14.40 13.16
N HIS A 272 -13.91 -13.59 12.16
CA HIS A 272 -14.84 -13.29 11.06
C HIS A 272 -14.54 -14.06 9.77
N HIS A 273 -13.67 -15.06 9.82
CA HIS A 273 -13.28 -15.89 8.69
C HIS A 273 -12.90 -15.06 7.46
N VAL A 274 -12.04 -14.05 7.68
CA VAL A 274 -11.41 -13.30 6.59
C VAL A 274 -10.57 -14.29 5.78
N ARG A 275 -10.75 -14.30 4.47
CA ARG A 275 -10.09 -15.30 3.60
C ARG A 275 -8.66 -14.92 3.28
N MET A 276 -8.40 -13.61 3.14
CA MET A 276 -7.05 -13.13 2.85
C MET A 276 -6.82 -11.72 3.32
N THR A 277 -5.56 -11.43 3.57
CA THR A 277 -5.03 -10.07 3.67
C THR A 277 -4.13 -9.77 2.46
N LEU A 278 -4.27 -8.58 1.91
CA LEU A 278 -3.45 -8.08 0.80
C LEU A 278 -2.67 -6.87 1.31
N THR A 279 -1.36 -6.98 1.34
CA THR A 279 -0.47 -6.00 1.97
C THR A 279 0.69 -5.60 1.08
N GLY A 280 1.40 -4.55 1.44
CA GLY A 280 2.62 -4.06 0.81
C GLY A 280 3.76 -3.97 1.82
N HIS A 281 4.43 -2.80 1.86
CA HIS A 281 5.51 -2.43 2.77
C HIS A 281 6.82 -3.19 2.54
N GLU A 282 6.75 -4.47 2.26
CA GLU A 282 7.87 -5.27 1.83
C GLU A 282 7.86 -5.38 0.31
N HIS A 283 8.91 -4.88 -0.32
CA HIS A 283 8.97 -4.69 -1.77
C HIS A 283 9.32 -5.98 -2.51
N PHE A 284 8.46 -6.99 -2.38
CA PHE A 284 8.53 -8.27 -3.07
C PHE A 284 7.16 -8.99 -3.04
N TYR A 285 7.08 -10.14 -3.65
CA TYR A 285 5.97 -11.07 -3.48
C TYR A 285 6.30 -12.12 -2.42
N GLU A 286 5.40 -12.28 -1.47
CA GLU A 286 5.47 -13.28 -0.41
C GLU A 286 4.08 -13.81 -0.11
N HIS A 287 3.96 -15.10 0.20
CA HIS A 287 2.67 -15.71 0.50
C HIS A 287 2.79 -16.63 1.71
N TRP A 288 2.05 -16.31 2.75
CA TRP A 288 1.90 -17.12 3.94
C TRP A 288 0.49 -17.69 4.01
N VAL A 289 0.36 -18.88 4.54
CA VAL A 289 -0.92 -19.54 4.82
C VAL A 289 -1.03 -19.74 6.31
N GLU A 290 -2.07 -19.18 6.89
CA GLU A 290 -2.50 -19.43 8.24
C GLU A 290 -3.62 -20.47 8.24
N ARG A 291 -3.48 -21.52 9.08
CA ARG A 291 -4.54 -22.50 9.33
C ARG A 291 -4.90 -22.47 10.80
N TYR A 292 -6.18 -22.45 11.09
CA TYR A 292 -6.70 -22.44 12.45
C TYR A 292 -7.99 -23.23 12.54
N GLN A 293 -8.44 -23.50 13.76
CA GLN A 293 -9.66 -24.24 14.02
C GLN A 293 -10.50 -23.52 15.07
N ASP A 294 -11.80 -23.41 14.81
CA ASP A 294 -12.78 -22.92 15.77
C ASP A 294 -13.95 -23.91 15.91
N ALA A 295 -15.09 -23.47 16.52
CA ALA A 295 -16.26 -24.28 16.73
C ALA A 295 -16.97 -24.69 15.43
N THR A 296 -16.73 -24.00 14.32
CA THR A 296 -17.33 -24.28 13.00
C THR A 296 -16.49 -25.22 12.16
N GLY A 297 -15.22 -25.46 12.55
CA GLY A 297 -14.31 -26.38 11.87
C GLY A 297 -12.95 -25.79 11.56
N PRO A 298 -12.20 -26.42 10.65
CA PRO A 298 -10.91 -25.91 10.17
C PRO A 298 -11.09 -24.76 9.19
N HIS A 299 -10.22 -23.77 9.29
CA HIS A 299 -10.22 -22.58 8.45
C HIS A 299 -8.82 -22.27 7.91
N ARG A 300 -8.79 -21.51 6.82
CA ARG A 300 -7.58 -21.00 6.20
C ARG A 300 -7.72 -19.50 5.94
N MET A 301 -6.64 -18.75 6.21
CA MET A 301 -6.47 -17.37 5.81
C MET A 301 -5.14 -17.24 5.05
N ASP A 302 -5.16 -16.56 3.92
CA ASP A 302 -3.98 -16.32 3.10
C ASP A 302 -3.45 -14.90 3.35
N HIS A 303 -2.18 -14.76 3.74
CA HIS A 303 -1.52 -13.47 3.89
C HIS A 303 -0.60 -13.25 2.68
N ILE A 304 -0.95 -12.27 1.86
CA ILE A 304 -0.26 -11.99 0.60
C ILE A 304 0.39 -10.62 0.71
N VAL A 305 1.71 -10.62 0.65
CA VAL A 305 2.50 -9.41 0.49
C VAL A 305 2.78 -9.20 -0.99
N THR A 306 2.42 -8.05 -1.52
CA THR A 306 2.52 -7.74 -2.95
C THR A 306 3.01 -6.29 -3.16
N GLY A 307 4.17 -5.97 -2.55
CA GLY A 307 4.80 -4.64 -2.58
C GLY A 307 5.74 -4.40 -3.77
N GLY A 308 5.59 -5.14 -4.85
CA GLY A 308 6.44 -5.01 -6.04
C GLY A 308 5.98 -4.00 -7.09
N GLY A 309 5.16 -2.99 -6.70
CA GLY A 309 4.50 -2.06 -7.61
C GLY A 309 5.39 -0.98 -8.25
N GLY A 310 6.66 -0.84 -7.83
CA GLY A 310 7.57 0.16 -8.42
C GLY A 310 8.65 0.68 -7.49
N ALA A 311 8.54 0.53 -6.18
CA ALA A 311 9.58 0.87 -5.23
C ALA A 311 10.81 -0.07 -5.36
N PRO A 312 12.02 0.35 -4.90
CA PRO A 312 13.20 -0.51 -4.96
C PRO A 312 12.95 -1.86 -4.28
N LEU A 313 13.21 -2.95 -5.01
CA LEU A 313 12.93 -4.30 -4.54
C LEU A 313 13.82 -4.70 -3.36
N TYR A 314 13.27 -5.49 -2.45
CA TYR A 314 13.97 -6.08 -1.32
C TYR A 314 14.30 -7.56 -1.58
N SER A 315 14.94 -8.19 -0.58
CA SER A 315 15.30 -9.61 -0.61
C SER A 315 14.85 -10.31 0.66
N TYR A 316 14.80 -11.62 0.62
CA TYR A 316 14.58 -12.47 1.78
C TYR A 316 15.61 -12.21 2.88
N GLN A 317 15.17 -11.90 4.09
CA GLN A 317 16.01 -11.62 5.27
C GLN A 317 15.91 -12.71 6.36
N GLY A 318 15.21 -13.79 6.07
CA GLY A 318 14.88 -14.81 7.07
C GLY A 318 13.56 -14.53 7.77
N GLU A 319 13.29 -15.29 8.81
CA GLU A 319 12.00 -15.26 9.53
C GLU A 319 12.18 -15.06 11.05
N PRO A 320 13.08 -14.19 11.53
CA PRO A 320 13.36 -14.10 12.98
C PRO A 320 12.14 -13.60 13.77
N SER A 321 11.38 -12.63 13.24
CA SER A 321 10.21 -12.05 13.91
C SER A 321 8.97 -12.91 13.83
N THR A 322 8.93 -13.89 12.94
CA THR A 322 7.79 -14.80 12.76
C THR A 322 7.95 -16.11 13.51
N LYS A 323 9.16 -16.48 13.92
CA LYS A 323 9.43 -17.76 14.62
C LYS A 323 8.67 -17.90 15.91
N ASP A 324 8.64 -16.86 16.74
CA ASP A 324 7.93 -16.87 18.01
C ASP A 324 6.41 -16.92 17.79
N LEU A 325 5.91 -16.18 16.80
CA LEU A 325 4.51 -16.22 16.42
C LEU A 325 4.10 -17.60 15.91
N ILE A 326 4.92 -18.23 15.07
CA ILE A 326 4.72 -19.59 14.58
C ILE A 326 4.74 -20.60 15.72
N ALA A 327 5.68 -20.46 16.67
CA ALA A 327 5.76 -21.33 17.84
C ALA A 327 4.52 -21.21 18.75
N ALA A 328 4.08 -19.99 19.05
CA ALA A 328 2.87 -19.71 19.83
C ALA A 328 1.61 -20.22 19.12
N GLY A 329 1.54 -20.10 17.80
CA GLY A 329 0.44 -20.59 16.99
C GLY A 329 0.22 -22.09 17.08
N ARG A 330 1.30 -22.88 17.16
CA ARG A 330 1.19 -24.34 17.34
C ARG A 330 0.50 -24.71 18.64
N ASP A 331 0.81 -24.02 19.72
CA ASP A 331 0.17 -24.26 21.03
C ASP A 331 -1.30 -23.81 21.03
N SER A 332 -1.65 -22.80 20.23
CA SER A 332 -2.99 -22.22 20.11
C SER A 332 -3.86 -22.87 19.02
N LYS A 333 -3.44 -24.00 18.44
CA LYS A 333 -4.08 -24.63 17.28
C LYS A 333 -4.13 -23.74 16.03
N VAL A 334 -3.24 -22.78 15.95
CA VAL A 334 -2.96 -21.95 14.77
C VAL A 334 -1.63 -22.38 14.20
N SER A 335 -1.53 -22.52 12.89
CA SER A 335 -0.28 -22.84 12.21
C SER A 335 -0.06 -21.91 11.04
N PHE A 336 1.21 -21.59 10.77
CA PHE A 336 1.64 -20.76 9.67
C PHE A 336 2.58 -21.52 8.75
N GLU A 337 2.36 -21.40 7.47
CA GLU A 337 3.21 -21.98 6.42
C GLU A 337 3.68 -20.86 5.50
N HIS A 338 4.99 -20.73 5.29
CA HIS A 338 5.56 -19.83 4.29
C HIS A 338 5.51 -20.51 2.93
N LEU A 339 4.41 -20.35 2.21
CA LEU A 339 4.11 -21.05 0.97
C LEU A 339 5.01 -20.58 -0.19
N VAL A 340 5.20 -19.26 -0.32
CA VAL A 340 6.07 -18.67 -1.35
C VAL A 340 7.01 -17.68 -0.70
N LYS A 341 8.31 -17.96 -0.78
CA LYS A 341 9.37 -17.09 -0.26
C LYS A 341 9.90 -16.16 -1.35
N PRO A 342 10.24 -14.90 -0.99
CA PRO A 342 10.95 -14.03 -1.92
C PRO A 342 12.35 -14.58 -2.25
N GLY A 343 12.95 -14.04 -3.30
CA GLY A 343 14.31 -14.37 -3.69
C GLY A 343 15.36 -13.85 -2.71
N PRO A 344 16.55 -14.49 -2.65
CA PRO A 344 17.63 -14.15 -1.74
C PRO A 344 18.33 -12.83 -2.08
N ALA A 345 18.16 -12.30 -3.29
CA ALA A 345 18.66 -10.99 -3.69
C ALA A 345 17.54 -10.13 -4.30
N PRO A 346 17.63 -8.80 -4.26
CA PRO A 346 16.61 -7.93 -4.85
C PRO A 346 16.31 -8.24 -6.32
N GLY A 347 17.35 -8.56 -7.11
CA GLY A 347 17.21 -8.90 -8.53
C GLY A 347 16.51 -10.24 -8.81
N ASP A 348 16.31 -11.08 -7.80
CA ASP A 348 15.55 -12.32 -7.90
C ASP A 348 14.02 -12.09 -7.77
N ASN A 349 13.62 -10.87 -7.39
CA ASN A 349 12.25 -10.48 -7.21
C ASN A 349 11.85 -9.52 -8.32
N PRO A 350 10.89 -9.85 -9.20
CA PRO A 350 10.43 -8.91 -10.22
C PRO A 350 9.50 -7.86 -9.63
N TYR A 351 9.39 -6.72 -10.28
CA TYR A 351 8.22 -5.88 -10.13
C TYR A 351 6.98 -6.67 -10.55
N HIS A 352 5.87 -6.51 -9.85
CA HIS A 352 4.72 -7.37 -10.07
C HIS A 352 3.42 -6.75 -9.55
N TYR A 353 2.34 -7.37 -9.96
CA TYR A 353 1.01 -7.27 -9.35
C TYR A 353 0.37 -8.66 -9.33
N VAL A 354 -0.70 -8.82 -8.58
CA VAL A 354 -1.46 -10.07 -8.54
C VAL A 354 -2.84 -9.89 -9.15
N VAL A 355 -3.31 -10.92 -9.85
CA VAL A 355 -4.68 -11.03 -10.35
C VAL A 355 -5.39 -12.10 -9.53
N LEU A 356 -6.50 -11.71 -8.92
CA LEU A 356 -7.35 -12.62 -8.17
C LEU A 356 -8.65 -12.84 -8.94
N SER A 357 -8.92 -14.09 -9.29
CA SER A 357 -10.14 -14.48 -10.03
C SER A 357 -11.07 -15.23 -9.11
N VAL A 358 -12.23 -14.64 -8.86
CA VAL A 358 -13.31 -15.18 -8.03
C VAL A 358 -14.24 -16.02 -8.90
N ASP A 359 -14.60 -17.23 -8.44
CA ASP A 359 -15.63 -18.08 -9.01
C ASP A 359 -16.39 -18.77 -7.85
N GLY A 360 -17.44 -18.11 -7.38
CA GLY A 360 -18.12 -18.49 -6.15
C GLY A 360 -17.20 -18.36 -4.93
N ASP A 361 -17.02 -19.46 -4.21
CA ASP A 361 -16.12 -19.53 -3.07
C ASP A 361 -14.67 -19.82 -3.45
N ASN A 362 -14.41 -20.08 -4.73
CA ASN A 362 -13.06 -20.31 -5.22
C ASN A 362 -12.40 -19.01 -5.64
N ILE A 363 -11.18 -18.79 -5.19
CA ILE A 363 -10.34 -17.68 -5.63
C ILE A 363 -9.02 -18.26 -6.17
N GLN A 364 -8.69 -17.89 -7.39
CA GLN A 364 -7.38 -18.19 -7.98
C GLN A 364 -6.52 -16.94 -7.97
N LEU A 365 -5.26 -17.08 -7.59
CA LEU A 365 -4.26 -16.01 -7.63
C LEU A 365 -3.23 -16.31 -8.71
N GLU A 366 -2.97 -15.31 -9.56
CA GLU A 366 -1.89 -15.32 -10.55
C GLU A 366 -0.98 -14.12 -10.28
N VAL A 367 0.33 -14.36 -10.17
CA VAL A 367 1.33 -13.30 -10.02
C VAL A 367 1.86 -12.94 -11.40
N ILE A 368 1.73 -11.67 -11.78
CA ILE A 368 2.23 -11.14 -13.05
C ILE A 368 3.48 -10.32 -12.79
N GLY A 369 4.63 -10.85 -13.20
CA GLY A 369 5.90 -10.14 -13.13
C GLY A 369 6.10 -9.19 -14.30
N VAL A 370 6.80 -8.10 -14.04
CA VAL A 370 7.22 -7.11 -15.04
C VAL A 370 8.72 -6.95 -14.98
N ASP A 371 9.41 -7.22 -16.08
CA ASP A 371 10.85 -7.15 -16.21
C ASP A 371 11.23 -5.93 -17.07
N TRP A 372 12.28 -5.23 -16.68
CA TRP A 372 12.82 -4.08 -17.41
C TRP A 372 13.24 -4.38 -18.85
N GLY A 373 13.80 -5.58 -19.07
CA GLY A 373 14.36 -5.98 -20.37
C GLY A 373 13.41 -6.79 -21.24
N ARG A 374 12.35 -7.37 -20.66
CA ARG A 374 11.47 -8.33 -21.33
C ARG A 374 10.02 -7.87 -21.41
N GLY A 375 9.66 -6.73 -20.79
CA GLY A 375 8.27 -6.30 -20.66
C GLY A 375 7.51 -7.18 -19.67
N PHE A 376 6.43 -7.81 -20.14
CA PHE A 376 5.54 -8.58 -19.27
C PHE A 376 5.89 -10.05 -19.25
N ALA A 377 6.24 -10.60 -18.09
CA ALA A 377 6.46 -12.02 -17.92
C ALA A 377 5.65 -12.55 -16.73
N PRO A 378 4.99 -13.72 -16.84
CA PRO A 378 4.38 -14.35 -15.69
C PRO A 378 5.46 -14.65 -14.63
N TYR A 379 5.25 -14.20 -13.42
CA TYR A 379 6.11 -14.56 -12.31
C TYR A 379 5.66 -15.90 -11.74
N ARG A 380 6.53 -16.92 -11.83
CA ARG A 380 6.21 -18.28 -11.38
C ARG A 380 4.85 -18.77 -11.88
N SER A 381 4.57 -18.71 -13.13
CA SER A 381 3.39 -19.10 -13.93
C SER A 381 2.31 -20.03 -13.29
N ALA A 382 2.38 -20.31 -12.01
CA ALA A 382 1.42 -21.15 -11.28
C ALA A 382 0.26 -20.31 -10.79
N LYS A 383 -0.94 -20.65 -11.22
CA LYS A 383 -2.16 -20.20 -10.58
C LYS A 383 -2.29 -20.91 -9.24
N LEU A 384 -2.34 -20.15 -8.17
CA LEU A 384 -2.58 -20.69 -6.84
C LEU A 384 -4.08 -20.64 -6.52
N GLN A 385 -4.63 -21.78 -6.13
CA GLN A 385 -5.99 -21.84 -5.59
C GLN A 385 -5.96 -21.33 -4.16
N LEU A 386 -6.69 -20.26 -3.89
CA LEU A 386 -6.84 -19.68 -2.55
C LEU A 386 -8.15 -20.13 -1.90
N GLY A 387 -8.08 -20.40 -0.60
CA GLY A 387 -9.27 -20.55 0.21
C GLY A 387 -10.16 -21.73 -0.16
N ASP A 388 -9.56 -22.86 -0.50
CA ASP A 388 -10.28 -24.13 -0.48
C ASP A 388 -10.71 -24.44 0.95
N GLY A 389 -11.36 -23.44 1.50
CA GLY A 389 -11.87 -23.42 2.82
C GLY A 389 -11.60 -24.70 3.54
N GLY A 390 -10.97 -24.78 4.64
CA GLY A 390 -10.54 -26.02 5.30
C GLY A 390 -11.52 -27.17 5.22
N ARG A 391 -11.65 -27.73 4.03
CA ARG A 391 -12.37 -28.97 3.73
C ARG A 391 -11.38 -30.06 3.47
#